data_5757d0cd6b0d8ade9e30b40a63b61fa8
#
_entry.id   5757d0cd6b0d8ade9e30b40a63b61fa8
#
_cell.length_a   1.000
_cell.length_b   1.000
_cell.length_c   1.000
_cell.angle_alpha   90.00
_cell.angle_beta   90.00
_cell.angle_gamma   90.00
#
_symmetry.space_group_name_H-M   'P 1'
#
loop_
_entity.id
_entity.type
_entity.pdbx_description
1 polymer ?
#
loop_
_entity_poly.entity_id
_entity_poly.type
_entity_poly.pdbx_seq_one_letter_code
_entity_poly.pdbx_strand_id
1 'polypeptide(L)'
;MKTNRKVICSSSAVRYAETLFELNIPKETIEKTREIFSEVPQITDVLDNPTIRQEKKEQVIDKVFPREMRNFLKIVCRYRKVRLLGEIFDAYDMRADEEEQIIRAVLFYTALPSEEQKKGMESFLCRKYGAKRAYIEMKKDDSLI
;
A
#
# COMPACT_ATOMS: atom_id res chain seq x y z
N MET A 1 0.32 1.49 9.27
CA MET A 1 0.15 2.88 8.94
C MET A 1 1.47 3.56 8.69
N LYS A 2 1.60 4.24 7.62
CA LYS A 2 2.86 4.80 7.17
C LYS A 2 2.87 6.29 7.33
N THR A 3 3.14 6.69 8.51
CA THR A 3 3.03 8.04 8.87
C THR A 3 4.35 8.65 8.89
N ASN A 4 4.78 9.69 8.80
CA ASN A 4 6.11 10.29 8.92
C ASN A 4 7.23 9.65 8.12
N ARG A 5 7.04 8.47 7.56
CA ARG A 5 7.95 8.02 6.54
C ARG A 5 7.55 8.70 5.26
N LYS A 6 8.42 9.53 4.73
CA LYS A 6 8.38 9.81 3.32
C LYS A 6 8.49 8.46 2.63
N VAL A 7 7.36 7.92 2.20
CA VAL A 7 7.39 6.80 1.28
C VAL A 7 7.88 7.38 -0.02
N ILE A 8 9.15 7.21 -0.28
CA ILE A 8 9.74 7.61 -1.55
C ILE A 8 9.37 6.52 -2.54
N CYS A 9 8.36 6.78 -3.36
CA CYS A 9 8.02 5.93 -4.48
C CYS A 9 8.70 6.45 -5.74
N SER A 10 9.24 5.54 -6.54
CA SER A 10 9.77 5.89 -7.86
C SER A 10 8.65 6.42 -8.76
N SER A 11 8.99 7.22 -9.76
CA SER A 11 8.01 7.73 -10.72
C SER A 11 7.28 6.61 -11.46
N SER A 12 7.97 5.50 -11.74
CA SER A 12 7.36 4.30 -12.33
C SER A 12 6.31 3.69 -11.42
N ALA A 13 6.61 3.54 -10.14
CA ALA A 13 5.67 3.00 -9.16
C ALA A 13 4.41 3.85 -9.04
N VAL A 14 4.56 5.18 -9.04
CA VAL A 14 3.43 6.11 -8.99
C VAL A 14 2.54 5.97 -10.23
N ARG A 15 3.12 5.85 -11.41
CA ARG A 15 2.34 5.66 -12.65
C ARG A 15 1.54 4.36 -12.65
N TYR A 16 2.15 3.25 -12.22
CA TYR A 16 1.44 1.98 -12.09
C TYR A 16 0.34 2.04 -11.02
N ALA A 17 0.59 2.75 -9.93
CA ALA A 17 -0.40 2.94 -8.88
C ALA A 17 -1.61 3.75 -9.37
N GLU A 18 -1.38 4.81 -10.15
CA GLU A 18 -2.46 5.58 -10.77
C GLU A 18 -3.30 4.71 -11.70
N THR A 19 -2.65 3.90 -12.52
CA THR A 19 -3.35 2.94 -13.40
C THR A 19 -4.17 1.96 -12.58
N LEU A 20 -3.60 1.40 -11.52
CA LEU A 20 -4.29 0.48 -10.63
C LEU A 20 -5.51 1.14 -9.98
N PHE A 21 -5.37 2.39 -9.55
CA PHE A 21 -6.46 3.17 -8.98
C PHE A 21 -7.60 3.38 -9.99
N GLU A 22 -7.27 3.71 -11.22
CA GLU A 22 -8.24 3.93 -12.30
C GLU A 22 -9.04 2.68 -12.68
N LEU A 23 -8.49 1.50 -12.43
CA LEU A 23 -9.17 0.22 -12.71
C LEU A 23 -10.36 -0.05 -11.77
N ASN A 24 -10.50 0.72 -10.70
CA ASN A 24 -11.58 0.58 -9.72
C ASN A 24 -11.72 -0.85 -9.15
N ILE A 25 -10.58 -1.48 -8.90
CA ILE A 25 -10.55 -2.82 -8.30
C ILE A 25 -10.93 -2.73 -6.83
N PRO A 26 -11.78 -3.65 -6.31
CA PRO A 26 -12.13 -3.65 -4.90
C PRO A 26 -10.88 -3.72 -4.00
N LYS A 27 -10.87 -2.95 -2.93
CA LYS A 27 -9.75 -2.94 -1.97
C LYS A 27 -9.45 -4.33 -1.42
N GLU A 28 -10.48 -5.12 -1.18
CA GLU A 28 -10.35 -6.50 -0.70
C GLU A 28 -9.53 -7.37 -1.66
N THR A 29 -9.75 -7.20 -2.96
CA THR A 29 -9.01 -7.92 -3.99
C THR A 29 -7.54 -7.52 -4.00
N ILE A 30 -7.25 -6.24 -3.85
CA ILE A 30 -5.89 -5.71 -3.77
C ILE A 30 -5.19 -6.24 -2.51
N GLU A 31 -5.88 -6.25 -1.37
CA GLU A 31 -5.32 -6.78 -0.13
C GLU A 31 -5.04 -8.28 -0.21
N LYS A 32 -5.91 -9.06 -0.83
CA LYS A 32 -5.65 -10.48 -1.09
C LYS A 32 -4.40 -10.68 -1.94
N THR A 33 -4.22 -9.86 -2.95
CA THR A 33 -3.03 -9.90 -3.81
C THR A 33 -1.77 -9.60 -3.01
N ARG A 34 -1.80 -8.59 -2.16
CA ARG A 34 -0.69 -8.25 -1.27
C ARG A 34 -0.36 -9.39 -0.31
N GLU A 35 -1.37 -10.01 0.28
CA GLU A 35 -1.22 -11.15 1.17
C GLU A 35 -0.53 -12.33 0.47
N ILE A 36 -0.93 -12.64 -0.76
CA ILE A 36 -0.31 -13.72 -1.55
C ILE A 36 1.18 -13.46 -1.74
N PHE A 37 1.57 -12.25 -2.11
CA PHE A 37 2.98 -11.89 -2.24
C PHE A 37 3.74 -11.96 -0.91
N SER A 38 3.09 -11.61 0.18
CA SER A 38 3.66 -11.63 1.51
C SER A 38 3.84 -13.07 2.03
N GLU A 39 2.85 -13.91 1.84
CA GLU A 39 2.84 -15.30 2.35
C GLU A 39 3.72 -16.22 1.51
N VAL A 40 3.82 -15.95 0.20
CA VAL A 40 4.61 -16.76 -0.73
C VAL A 40 5.61 -15.88 -1.47
N PRO A 41 6.72 -15.50 -0.83
CA PRO A 41 7.73 -14.63 -1.45
C PRO A 41 8.35 -15.22 -2.72
N GLN A 42 8.34 -16.54 -2.85
CA GLN A 42 8.86 -17.25 -4.02
C GLN A 42 8.14 -16.87 -5.32
N ILE A 43 6.90 -16.42 -5.25
CA ILE A 43 6.14 -15.96 -6.42
C ILE A 43 6.83 -14.76 -7.06
N THR A 44 7.33 -13.83 -6.27
CA THR A 44 8.10 -12.69 -6.78
C THR A 44 9.32 -13.15 -7.57
N ASP A 45 10.04 -14.12 -7.03
CA ASP A 45 11.24 -14.66 -7.69
C ASP A 45 10.90 -15.33 -9.03
N VAL A 46 9.80 -16.08 -9.08
CA VAL A 46 9.33 -16.71 -10.31
C VAL A 46 8.93 -15.67 -11.35
N LEU A 47 8.15 -14.68 -10.96
CA LEU A 47 7.64 -13.65 -11.88
C LEU A 47 8.74 -12.70 -12.36
N ASP A 48 9.78 -12.51 -11.56
CA ASP A 48 10.92 -11.66 -11.91
C ASP A 48 12.06 -12.42 -12.62
N ASN A 49 11.99 -13.74 -12.71
CA ASN A 49 13.06 -14.54 -13.28
C ASN A 49 13.11 -14.38 -14.81
N PRO A 50 14.21 -13.85 -15.37
CA PRO A 50 14.32 -13.65 -16.81
C PRO A 50 14.42 -14.94 -17.62
N THR A 51 14.74 -16.07 -16.99
CA THR A 51 14.86 -17.37 -17.67
C THR A 51 13.51 -18.04 -17.88
N ILE A 52 12.47 -17.61 -17.17
CA ILE A 52 11.11 -18.14 -17.31
C ILE A 52 10.38 -17.36 -18.40
N ARG A 53 9.72 -18.08 -19.31
CA ARG A 53 8.96 -17.47 -20.40
C ARG A 53 7.77 -16.70 -19.86
N GLN A 54 7.42 -15.60 -20.51
CA GLN A 54 6.27 -14.78 -20.17
C GLN A 54 4.98 -15.58 -20.08
N GLU A 55 4.76 -16.52 -21.01
CA GLU A 55 3.59 -17.39 -21.03
C GLU A 55 3.43 -18.21 -19.75
N LYS A 56 4.54 -18.74 -19.24
CA LYS A 56 4.56 -19.50 -17.99
C LYS A 56 4.26 -18.62 -16.78
N LYS A 57 4.80 -17.41 -16.76
CA LYS A 57 4.52 -16.42 -15.72
C LYS A 57 3.03 -16.04 -15.72
N GLU A 58 2.44 -15.83 -16.89
CA GLU A 58 1.02 -15.52 -17.02
C GLU A 58 0.14 -16.68 -16.55
N GLN A 59 0.53 -17.93 -16.80
CA GLN A 59 -0.16 -19.10 -16.28
C GLN A 59 -0.16 -19.14 -14.75
N VAL A 60 0.97 -18.79 -14.12
CA VAL A 60 1.06 -18.69 -12.66
C VAL A 60 0.11 -17.61 -12.14
N ILE A 61 0.10 -16.45 -12.78
CA ILE A 61 -0.79 -15.36 -12.41
C ILE A 61 -2.26 -15.77 -12.51
N ASP A 62 -2.63 -16.47 -13.59
CA ASP A 62 -4.01 -16.93 -13.79
C ASP A 62 -4.46 -17.95 -12.75
N LYS A 63 -3.53 -18.75 -12.21
CA LYS A 63 -3.84 -19.76 -11.20
C LYS A 63 -3.89 -19.24 -9.78
N VAL A 64 -3.07 -18.24 -9.47
CA VAL A 64 -2.81 -17.82 -8.09
C VAL A 64 -3.59 -16.58 -7.69
N PHE A 65 -3.75 -15.63 -8.60
CA PHE A 65 -4.28 -14.31 -8.28
C PHE A 65 -5.75 -14.12 -8.65
N PRO A 66 -6.47 -13.22 -7.95
CA PRO A 66 -7.84 -12.87 -8.30
C PRO A 66 -7.95 -12.35 -9.72
N ARG A 67 -9.07 -12.65 -10.36
CA ARG A 67 -9.31 -12.33 -11.76
C ARG A 67 -9.09 -10.85 -12.10
N GLU A 68 -9.52 -9.97 -11.23
CA GLU A 68 -9.45 -8.52 -11.44
C GLU A 68 -8.01 -7.99 -11.47
N MET A 69 -7.10 -8.68 -10.80
CA MET A 69 -5.68 -8.31 -10.73
C MET A 69 -4.82 -8.91 -11.82
N ARG A 70 -5.31 -9.93 -12.52
CA ARG A 70 -4.48 -10.71 -13.45
C ARG A 70 -3.88 -9.87 -14.57
N ASN A 71 -4.70 -9.07 -15.24
CA ASN A 71 -4.22 -8.24 -16.35
C ASN A 71 -3.18 -7.22 -15.90
N PHE A 72 -3.40 -6.58 -14.77
CA PHE A 72 -2.45 -5.64 -14.20
C PHE A 72 -1.11 -6.32 -13.88
N LEU A 73 -1.16 -7.46 -13.22
CA LEU A 73 0.04 -8.21 -12.86
C LEU A 73 0.80 -8.73 -14.10
N LYS A 74 0.09 -9.14 -15.14
CA LYS A 74 0.71 -9.54 -16.41
C LYS A 74 1.49 -8.41 -17.05
N ILE A 75 0.94 -7.20 -17.03
CA ILE A 75 1.60 -6.00 -17.56
C ILE A 75 2.84 -5.67 -16.73
N VAL A 76 2.70 -5.64 -15.40
CA VAL A 76 3.82 -5.38 -14.50
C VAL A 76 4.95 -6.40 -14.72
N CYS A 77 4.59 -7.67 -14.87
CA CYS A 77 5.53 -8.75 -15.12
C CYS A 77 6.24 -8.59 -16.48
N ARG A 78 5.48 -8.27 -17.53
CA ARG A 78 6.01 -8.08 -18.89
C ARG A 78 7.06 -6.98 -18.95
N TYR A 79 6.85 -5.89 -18.22
CA TYR A 79 7.78 -4.76 -18.18
C TYR A 79 8.84 -4.89 -17.08
N ARG A 80 8.95 -6.05 -16.45
CA ARG A 80 9.93 -6.36 -15.41
C ARG A 80 9.88 -5.41 -14.21
N LYS A 81 8.67 -5.08 -13.79
CA LYS A 81 8.42 -4.18 -12.65
C LYS A 81 7.89 -4.91 -11.41
N VAL A 82 8.01 -6.25 -11.38
CA VAL A 82 7.51 -7.06 -10.25
C VAL A 82 8.16 -6.65 -8.92
N ARG A 83 9.43 -6.32 -8.92
CA ARG A 83 10.15 -5.86 -7.72
C ARG A 83 9.65 -4.52 -7.19
N LEU A 84 8.95 -3.76 -8.01
CA LEU A 84 8.34 -2.48 -7.60
C LEU A 84 6.95 -2.64 -7.02
N LEU A 85 6.36 -3.84 -6.99
CA LEU A 85 4.98 -4.05 -6.52
C LEU A 85 4.76 -3.52 -5.11
N GLY A 86 5.72 -3.68 -4.21
CA GLY A 86 5.63 -3.10 -2.87
C GLY A 86 5.45 -1.58 -2.90
N GLU A 87 6.28 -0.88 -3.68
CA GLU A 87 6.15 0.57 -3.86
C GLU A 87 4.86 0.95 -4.57
N ILE A 88 4.43 0.15 -5.55
CA ILE A 88 3.20 0.38 -6.30
C ILE A 88 1.99 0.31 -5.36
N PHE A 89 1.93 -0.69 -4.50
CA PHE A 89 0.85 -0.81 -3.52
C PHE A 89 0.89 0.33 -2.49
N ASP A 90 2.08 0.75 -2.08
CA ASP A 90 2.23 1.89 -1.17
C ASP A 90 1.74 3.19 -1.82
N ALA A 91 2.11 3.43 -3.06
CA ALA A 91 1.65 4.58 -3.82
C ALA A 91 0.12 4.53 -4.06
N TYR A 92 -0.42 3.33 -4.29
CA TYR A 92 -1.87 3.12 -4.38
C TYR A 92 -2.58 3.51 -3.09
N ASP A 93 -2.05 3.10 -1.94
CA ASP A 93 -2.63 3.46 -0.64
C ASP A 93 -2.63 4.98 -0.44
N MET A 94 -1.55 5.65 -0.79
CA MET A 94 -1.45 7.11 -0.72
C MET A 94 -2.49 7.77 -1.63
N ARG A 95 -2.65 7.28 -2.84
CA ARG A 95 -3.63 7.81 -3.78
C ARG A 95 -5.06 7.61 -3.30
N ALA A 96 -5.36 6.44 -2.75
CA ALA A 96 -6.67 6.13 -2.18
C ALA A 96 -6.97 7.02 -0.95
N ASP A 97 -5.98 7.24 -0.10
CA ASP A 97 -6.11 8.12 1.06
C ASP A 97 -6.39 9.58 0.64
N GLU A 98 -5.73 10.07 -0.40
CA GLU A 98 -5.99 11.40 -0.95
C GLU A 98 -7.43 11.54 -1.43
N GLU A 99 -7.92 10.53 -2.15
CA GLU A 99 -9.30 10.53 -2.66
C GLU A 99 -10.33 10.51 -1.54
N GLU A 100 -10.08 9.76 -0.48
CA GLU A 100 -10.95 9.69 0.70
C GLU A 100 -10.70 10.85 1.69
N GLN A 101 -9.72 11.70 1.42
CA GLN A 101 -9.32 12.79 2.31
C GLN A 101 -8.96 12.29 3.72
N ILE A 102 -8.14 11.24 3.78
CA ILE A 102 -7.68 10.63 5.02
C ILE A 102 -6.28 11.16 5.36
N ILE A 103 -6.09 11.56 6.62
CA ILE A 103 -4.77 11.85 7.19
C ILE A 103 -4.33 10.67 8.04
N ARG A 104 -3.06 10.30 7.92
CA ARG A 104 -2.42 9.30 8.77
C ARG A 104 -1.27 9.95 9.52
N ALA A 105 -1.25 9.77 10.83
CA ALA A 105 -0.24 10.34 11.71
C ALA A 105 0.32 9.30 12.67
N VAL A 106 1.57 9.51 13.13
CA VAL A 106 2.19 8.71 14.19
C VAL A 106 2.29 9.56 15.45
N LEU A 107 1.81 9.05 16.55
CA LEU A 107 2.01 9.64 17.84
C LEU A 107 3.07 8.87 18.62
N PHE A 108 4.17 9.54 18.97
CA PHE A 108 5.14 9.00 19.90
C PHE A 108 4.77 9.44 21.33
N TYR A 109 4.75 8.51 22.25
CA TYR A 109 4.29 8.79 23.61
C TYR A 109 5.20 8.09 24.66
N THR A 110 5.26 8.67 25.84
CA THR A 110 5.86 8.04 27.02
C THR A 110 4.81 7.41 27.94
N ALA A 111 3.67 8.07 28.06
CA ALA A 111 2.49 7.56 28.75
C ALA A 111 1.33 7.46 27.77
N LEU A 112 0.61 6.33 27.78
CA LEU A 112 -0.48 6.08 26.85
C LEU A 112 -1.60 7.11 27.02
N PRO A 113 -1.98 7.85 25.95
CA PRO A 113 -3.10 8.77 26.01
C PRO A 113 -4.42 8.05 26.21
N SER A 114 -5.37 8.71 26.86
CA SER A 114 -6.73 8.20 26.97
C SER A 114 -7.44 8.23 25.61
N GLU A 115 -8.53 7.46 25.47
CA GLU A 115 -9.37 7.47 24.27
C GLU A 115 -9.91 8.87 23.97
N GLU A 116 -10.24 9.64 24.99
CA GLU A 116 -10.72 11.00 24.85
C GLU A 116 -9.64 11.93 24.30
N GLN A 117 -8.42 11.82 24.78
CA GLN A 117 -7.27 12.57 24.27
C GLN A 117 -6.97 12.20 22.82
N LYS A 118 -7.03 10.92 22.49
CA LYS A 118 -6.82 10.42 21.12
C LYS A 118 -7.85 10.99 20.16
N LYS A 119 -9.13 10.96 20.54
CA LYS A 119 -10.22 11.57 19.74
C LYS A 119 -10.03 13.07 19.55
N GLY A 120 -9.58 13.76 20.59
CA GLY A 120 -9.26 15.19 20.49
C GLY A 120 -8.17 15.47 19.48
N MET A 121 -7.12 14.67 19.46
CA MET A 121 -6.04 14.77 18.47
C MET A 121 -6.51 14.50 17.06
N GLU A 122 -7.33 13.46 16.86
CA GLU A 122 -7.92 13.14 15.56
C GLU A 122 -8.76 14.31 15.03
N SER A 123 -9.62 14.89 15.87
CA SER A 123 -10.44 16.04 15.52
C SER A 123 -9.60 17.27 15.17
N PHE A 124 -8.54 17.50 15.93
CA PHE A 124 -7.61 18.61 15.67
C PHE A 124 -6.93 18.46 14.30
N LEU A 125 -6.43 17.27 14.00
CA LEU A 125 -5.77 16.98 12.72
C LEU A 125 -6.72 17.14 11.54
N CYS A 126 -7.95 16.66 11.67
CA CYS A 126 -8.97 16.83 10.65
C CYS A 126 -9.26 18.30 10.36
N ARG A 127 -9.39 19.12 11.39
CA ARG A 127 -9.64 20.57 11.23
C ARG A 127 -8.45 21.30 10.63
N LYS A 128 -7.24 20.98 11.09
CA LYS A 128 -6.01 21.66 10.65
C LYS A 128 -5.72 21.42 9.17
N TYR A 129 -5.92 20.20 8.70
CA TYR A 129 -5.55 19.79 7.34
C TYR A 129 -6.74 19.61 6.40
N GLY A 130 -7.94 19.92 6.85
CA GLY A 130 -9.16 19.81 6.03
C GLY A 130 -9.51 18.38 5.64
N ALA A 131 -9.12 17.40 6.45
CA ALA A 131 -9.38 15.99 6.19
C ALA A 131 -10.73 15.54 6.76
N LYS A 132 -11.32 14.51 6.16
CA LYS A 132 -12.55 13.90 6.68
C LYS A 132 -12.28 12.93 7.82
N ARG A 133 -11.13 12.24 7.79
CA ARG A 133 -10.73 11.26 8.79
C ARG A 133 -9.25 11.42 9.12
N ALA A 134 -8.90 11.08 10.36
CA ALA A 134 -7.51 10.98 10.80
C ALA A 134 -7.29 9.65 11.50
N TYR A 135 -6.22 8.96 11.13
CA TYR A 135 -5.77 7.74 11.80
C TYR A 135 -4.45 8.04 12.50
N ILE A 136 -4.38 7.68 13.78
CA ILE A 136 -3.18 7.90 14.60
C ILE A 136 -2.60 6.53 14.99
N GLU A 137 -1.38 6.28 14.56
CA GLU A 137 -0.60 5.14 15.01
C GLU A 137 0.15 5.52 16.29
N MET A 138 0.04 4.68 17.31
CA MET A 138 0.63 4.93 18.62
C MET A 138 1.97 4.19 18.72
N LYS A 139 3.05 4.91 19.02
CA LYS A 139 4.37 4.33 19.27
C LYS A 139 4.93 4.81 20.58
N LYS A 140 5.25 3.86 21.47
CA LYS A 140 5.89 4.19 22.73
C LYS A 140 7.37 4.54 22.48
N ASP A 141 7.80 5.65 23.05
CA ASP A 141 9.18 6.11 22.94
C ASP A 141 9.64 6.67 24.29
N ASP A 142 10.40 5.87 25.04
CA ASP A 142 10.88 6.25 26.36
C ASP A 142 12.00 7.31 26.29
N SER A 143 12.56 7.56 25.12
CA SER A 143 13.60 8.57 24.92
C SER A 143 13.10 10.01 24.96
N LEU A 144 11.77 10.21 24.97
CA LEU A 144 11.14 11.54 24.99
C LEU A 144 11.15 12.22 26.36
N ILE A 145 11.67 11.57 27.37
CA ILE A 145 11.72 12.12 28.73
C ILE A 145 12.87 13.12 28.87
#